data_f9cca1bb384346827e257cdfedc0c80e
#
_entry.id   f9cca1bb384346827e257cdfedc0c80e
#
_cell.length_a   1.000
_cell.length_b   1.000
_cell.length_c   1.000
_cell.angle_alpha   90.00
_cell.angle_beta   90.00
_cell.angle_gamma   90.00
#
_symmetry.space_group_name_H-M   'P 1'
#
loop_
_entity.id
_entity.type
_entity.pdbx_description
1 polymer ?
#
loop_
_entity_poly.entity_id
_entity_poly.type
_entity_poly.pdbx_seq_one_letter_code
_entity_poly.pdbx_strand_id
1 'polypeptide(L)'
;MEQKILVVDDEQRMRKLVKDFLVRENFTVLEAADGEEAVDVFLAEKNIDLIILDVMMPKMDGWQVCREIRQYSKVPIIMLTARGAENDELRGFELGVDEYISKPFSPKILVARVQAILRRANASSEDVLEYGGIELNRSAHEVVIDGEKIDLSFKEFELLAYFMENKDIALSRERILNHVWDYDYFGDARTIDTHVKKLRNKMGEKCGKYIKTIWGMGYKFEVS
;
A
#
# COMPACT_ATOMS: atom_id res chain seq x y z
N MET A 1 -17.32 12.57 1.60
CA MET A 1 -17.91 11.33 1.04
C MET A 1 -17.72 10.23 2.07
N GLU A 2 -18.63 9.29 2.16
CA GLU A 2 -18.53 8.16 3.08
C GLU A 2 -17.55 7.14 2.50
N GLN A 3 -16.49 6.81 3.24
CA GLN A 3 -15.43 5.91 2.76
C GLN A 3 -15.86 4.47 2.92
N LYS A 4 -15.71 3.66 1.84
CA LYS A 4 -16.11 2.26 1.78
C LYS A 4 -14.92 1.33 1.95
N ILE A 5 -15.01 0.39 2.87
CA ILE A 5 -13.98 -0.62 3.14
C ILE A 5 -14.56 -2.01 2.90
N LEU A 6 -13.91 -2.81 2.08
CA LEU A 6 -14.24 -4.22 1.88
C LEU A 6 -13.42 -5.07 2.87
N VAL A 7 -14.12 -5.85 3.71
CA VAL A 7 -13.51 -6.78 4.67
C VAL A 7 -13.74 -8.20 4.20
N VAL A 8 -12.65 -8.92 3.97
CA VAL A 8 -12.64 -10.29 3.41
C VAL A 8 -11.94 -11.22 4.38
N ASP A 9 -12.65 -12.18 4.93
CA ASP A 9 -12.14 -13.19 5.86
C ASP A 9 -13.17 -14.34 5.92
N ASP A 10 -12.79 -15.59 5.92
CA ASP A 10 -13.73 -16.70 5.97
C ASP A 10 -14.37 -16.86 7.36
N GLU A 11 -13.73 -16.32 8.39
CA GLU A 11 -14.22 -16.34 9.77
C GLU A 11 -15.25 -15.24 10.02
N GLN A 12 -16.54 -15.57 10.10
CA GLN A 12 -17.61 -14.60 10.36
C GLN A 12 -17.37 -13.74 11.62
N ARG A 13 -16.76 -14.35 12.66
CA ARG A 13 -16.46 -13.62 13.91
C ARG A 13 -15.42 -12.52 13.68
N MET A 14 -14.42 -12.80 12.85
CA MET A 14 -13.38 -11.83 12.50
C MET A 14 -13.96 -10.69 11.66
N ARG A 15 -14.73 -11.00 10.61
CA ARG A 15 -15.42 -9.98 9.80
C ARG A 15 -16.27 -9.06 10.69
N LYS A 16 -17.10 -9.66 11.58
CA LYS A 16 -17.93 -8.89 12.50
C LYS A 16 -17.11 -7.99 13.43
N LEU A 17 -16.03 -8.53 14.02
CA LEU A 17 -15.16 -7.77 14.90
C LEU A 17 -14.57 -6.55 14.16
N VAL A 18 -13.98 -6.75 13.01
CA VAL A 18 -13.37 -5.68 12.21
C VAL A 18 -14.43 -4.66 11.80
N LYS A 19 -15.59 -5.12 11.30
CA LYS A 19 -16.71 -4.25 10.94
C LYS A 19 -17.18 -3.39 12.10
N ASP A 20 -17.38 -3.97 13.29
CA ASP A 20 -17.87 -3.24 14.46
C ASP A 20 -16.93 -2.08 14.85
N PHE A 21 -15.62 -2.26 14.67
CA PHE A 21 -14.65 -1.20 14.93
C PHE A 21 -14.61 -0.15 13.82
N LEU A 22 -14.69 -0.54 12.56
CA LEU A 22 -14.67 0.39 11.43
C LEU A 22 -15.94 1.26 11.36
N VAL A 23 -17.11 0.66 11.61
CA VAL A 23 -18.39 1.39 11.64
C VAL A 23 -18.41 2.46 12.74
N ARG A 24 -17.78 2.21 13.90
CA ARG A 24 -17.63 3.22 14.96
C ARG A 24 -16.82 4.44 14.54
N GLU A 25 -15.96 4.28 13.56
CA GLU A 25 -15.15 5.34 12.94
C GLU A 25 -15.81 5.94 11.69
N ASN A 26 -17.10 5.67 11.49
CA ASN A 26 -17.94 6.16 10.38
C ASN A 26 -17.53 5.65 8.99
N PHE A 27 -16.92 4.47 8.90
CA PHE A 27 -16.69 3.80 7.63
C PHE A 27 -17.92 2.97 7.21
N THR A 28 -18.20 2.95 5.91
CA THR A 28 -19.14 1.97 5.33
C THR A 28 -18.38 0.68 5.08
N VAL A 29 -18.88 -0.44 5.59
CA VAL A 29 -18.20 -1.74 5.50
C VAL A 29 -19.01 -2.71 4.65
N LEU A 30 -18.37 -3.19 3.58
CA LEU A 30 -18.80 -4.34 2.78
C LEU A 30 -18.06 -5.58 3.30
N GLU A 31 -18.71 -6.74 3.20
CA GLU A 31 -18.16 -8.00 3.67
C GLU A 31 -18.13 -9.03 2.55
N ALA A 32 -17.11 -9.89 2.53
CA ALA A 32 -17.05 -11.08 1.72
C ALA A 32 -16.50 -12.25 2.56
N ALA A 33 -17.05 -13.44 2.38
CA ALA A 33 -16.73 -14.63 3.17
C ALA A 33 -15.67 -15.53 2.51
N ASP A 34 -15.35 -15.29 1.27
CA ASP A 34 -14.27 -15.96 0.53
C ASP A 34 -13.73 -15.07 -0.60
N GLY A 35 -12.69 -15.56 -1.28
CA GLY A 35 -12.04 -14.78 -2.31
C GLY A 35 -12.85 -14.57 -3.58
N GLU A 36 -13.72 -15.51 -3.95
CA GLU A 36 -14.61 -15.38 -5.13
C GLU A 36 -15.64 -14.28 -4.87
N GLU A 37 -16.30 -14.32 -3.71
CA GLU A 37 -17.25 -13.29 -3.29
C GLU A 37 -16.55 -11.91 -3.20
N ALA A 38 -15.31 -11.86 -2.74
CA ALA A 38 -14.54 -10.61 -2.65
C ALA A 38 -14.33 -9.95 -4.02
N VAL A 39 -13.99 -10.74 -5.04
CA VAL A 39 -13.83 -10.24 -6.42
C VAL A 39 -15.18 -9.80 -6.99
N ASP A 40 -16.23 -10.57 -6.78
CA ASP A 40 -17.58 -10.22 -7.25
C ASP A 40 -18.08 -8.93 -6.63
N VAL A 41 -17.95 -8.78 -5.30
CA VAL A 41 -18.29 -7.53 -4.58
C VAL A 41 -17.46 -6.36 -5.09
N PHE A 42 -16.15 -6.55 -5.30
CA PHE A 42 -15.27 -5.51 -5.79
C PHE A 42 -15.65 -5.02 -7.20
N LEU A 43 -16.02 -5.92 -8.09
CA LEU A 43 -16.43 -5.59 -9.46
C LEU A 43 -17.84 -4.97 -9.53
N ALA A 44 -18.74 -5.37 -8.63
CA ALA A 44 -20.09 -4.85 -8.57
C ALA A 44 -20.17 -3.46 -7.92
N GLU A 45 -19.36 -3.22 -6.89
CA GLU A 45 -19.36 -1.99 -6.12
C GLU A 45 -18.35 -0.96 -6.68
N LYS A 46 -18.84 0.25 -6.89
CA LYS A 46 -17.97 1.37 -7.29
C LYS A 46 -17.43 2.05 -6.04
N ASN A 47 -16.18 2.52 -6.13
CA ASN A 47 -15.54 3.36 -5.11
C ASN A 47 -15.33 2.63 -3.77
N ILE A 48 -14.70 1.47 -3.80
CA ILE A 48 -14.08 0.88 -2.61
C ILE A 48 -12.74 1.61 -2.38
N ASP A 49 -12.60 2.20 -1.20
CA ASP A 49 -11.44 3.03 -0.85
C ASP A 49 -10.29 2.22 -0.24
N LEU A 50 -10.59 1.05 0.35
CA LEU A 50 -9.60 0.16 0.94
C LEU A 50 -10.15 -1.26 1.07
N ILE A 51 -9.27 -2.27 0.99
CA ILE A 51 -9.61 -3.68 1.20
C ILE A 51 -8.79 -4.22 2.37
N ILE A 52 -9.45 -4.90 3.31
CA ILE A 52 -8.81 -5.71 4.35
C ILE A 52 -9.04 -7.16 3.96
N LEU A 53 -7.97 -7.91 3.76
CA LEU A 53 -8.00 -9.21 3.09
C LEU A 53 -7.22 -10.27 3.88
N ASP A 54 -7.91 -11.32 4.30
CA ASP A 54 -7.22 -12.47 4.87
C ASP A 54 -6.46 -13.24 3.79
N VAL A 55 -5.26 -13.70 4.14
CA VAL A 55 -4.45 -14.54 3.25
C VAL A 55 -5.00 -15.94 3.15
N MET A 56 -5.39 -16.53 4.29
CA MET A 56 -5.71 -17.94 4.40
C MET A 56 -7.22 -18.20 4.30
N MET A 57 -7.73 -18.24 3.08
CA MET A 57 -9.14 -18.50 2.84
C MET A 57 -9.36 -19.72 1.92
N PRO A 58 -10.50 -20.42 2.04
CA PRO A 58 -10.84 -21.50 1.14
C PRO A 58 -11.18 -20.99 -0.27
N LYS A 59 -11.14 -21.89 -1.28
CA LYS A 59 -11.38 -21.66 -2.70
C LYS A 59 -10.35 -20.77 -3.36
N MET A 60 -10.34 -19.46 -3.07
CA MET A 60 -9.43 -18.46 -3.58
C MET A 60 -8.74 -17.77 -2.41
N ASP A 61 -7.43 -17.93 -2.30
CA ASP A 61 -6.62 -17.32 -1.25
C ASP A 61 -6.45 -15.80 -1.46
N GLY A 62 -6.05 -15.08 -0.41
CA GLY A 62 -5.90 -13.63 -0.47
C GLY A 62 -4.88 -13.16 -1.52
N TRP A 63 -3.88 -13.96 -1.85
CA TRP A 63 -2.92 -13.65 -2.90
C TRP A 63 -3.54 -13.67 -4.30
N GLN A 64 -4.43 -14.63 -4.53
CA GLN A 64 -5.17 -14.75 -5.78
C GLN A 64 -6.15 -13.58 -5.93
N VAL A 65 -6.90 -13.24 -4.85
CA VAL A 65 -7.78 -12.07 -4.82
C VAL A 65 -7.02 -10.79 -5.12
N CYS A 66 -5.87 -10.58 -4.46
CA CYS A 66 -5.03 -9.41 -4.70
C CYS A 66 -4.61 -9.32 -6.17
N ARG A 67 -4.16 -10.42 -6.77
CA ARG A 67 -3.78 -10.50 -8.19
C ARG A 67 -4.90 -10.11 -9.12
N GLU A 68 -6.11 -10.64 -8.88
CA GLU A 68 -7.30 -10.34 -9.70
C GLU A 68 -7.65 -8.86 -9.58
N ILE A 69 -7.74 -8.31 -8.37
CA ILE A 69 -8.08 -6.90 -8.16
C ILE A 69 -7.04 -5.96 -8.77
N ARG A 70 -5.75 -6.31 -8.71
CA ARG A 70 -4.67 -5.50 -9.29
C ARG A 70 -4.70 -5.40 -10.82
N GLN A 71 -5.47 -6.25 -11.51
CA GLN A 71 -5.72 -6.09 -12.95
C GLN A 71 -6.61 -4.88 -13.25
N TYR A 72 -7.43 -4.46 -12.30
CA TYR A 72 -8.46 -3.42 -12.49
C TYR A 72 -8.23 -2.18 -11.64
N SER A 73 -7.53 -2.28 -10.51
CA SER A 73 -7.45 -1.20 -9.52
C SER A 73 -6.17 -1.22 -8.70
N LYS A 74 -5.81 -0.02 -8.23
CA LYS A 74 -4.74 0.24 -7.27
C LYS A 74 -5.28 0.51 -5.86
N VAL A 75 -6.53 0.17 -5.61
CA VAL A 75 -7.12 0.32 -4.29
C VAL A 75 -6.17 -0.22 -3.21
N PRO A 76 -5.93 0.50 -2.12
CA PRO A 76 -5.07 0.02 -1.04
C PRO A 76 -5.57 -1.30 -0.47
N ILE A 77 -4.64 -2.25 -0.24
CA ILE A 77 -4.94 -3.57 0.33
C ILE A 77 -4.10 -3.77 1.59
N ILE A 78 -4.77 -4.04 2.70
CA ILE A 78 -4.17 -4.53 3.95
C ILE A 78 -4.35 -6.05 3.99
N MET A 79 -3.25 -6.80 4.02
CA MET A 79 -3.30 -8.24 4.20
C MET A 79 -3.27 -8.63 5.68
N LEU A 80 -4.17 -9.51 6.08
CA LEU A 80 -4.14 -10.16 7.39
C LEU A 80 -3.43 -11.52 7.25
N THR A 81 -2.31 -11.71 7.96
CA THR A 81 -1.46 -12.91 7.81
C THR A 81 -1.33 -13.68 9.13
N ALA A 82 -1.03 -14.97 9.07
CA ALA A 82 -0.61 -15.72 10.25
C ALA A 82 0.80 -15.31 10.68
N ARG A 83 1.05 -15.29 11.99
CA ARG A 83 2.38 -14.95 12.53
C ARG A 83 3.44 -15.95 12.07
N GLY A 84 4.53 -15.46 11.46
CA GLY A 84 5.67 -16.28 11.03
C GLY A 84 5.73 -16.62 9.54
N ALA A 85 4.87 -16.03 8.71
CA ALA A 85 4.86 -16.23 7.25
C ALA A 85 5.83 -15.27 6.53
N GLU A 86 7.14 -15.27 6.90
CA GLU A 86 8.15 -14.39 6.26
C GLU A 86 8.21 -14.58 4.74
N ASN A 87 7.99 -15.81 4.25
CA ASN A 87 7.92 -16.07 2.80
C ASN A 87 6.67 -15.48 2.13
N ASP A 88 5.60 -15.27 2.87
CA ASP A 88 4.38 -14.68 2.35
C ASP A 88 4.52 -13.16 2.21
N GLU A 89 5.27 -12.51 3.09
CA GLU A 89 5.58 -11.08 2.99
C GLU A 89 6.38 -10.78 1.70
N LEU A 90 7.38 -11.58 1.37
CA LEU A 90 8.15 -11.43 0.13
C LEU A 90 7.29 -11.61 -1.13
N ARG A 91 6.38 -12.59 -1.14
CA ARG A 91 5.43 -12.79 -2.24
C ARG A 91 4.45 -11.63 -2.40
N GLY A 92 3.97 -11.11 -1.29
CA GLY A 92 2.98 -10.05 -1.33
C GLY A 92 3.54 -8.71 -1.75
N PHE A 93 4.78 -8.41 -1.43
CA PHE A 93 5.47 -7.24 -1.97
C PHE A 93 5.59 -7.32 -3.50
N GLU A 94 5.71 -8.51 -4.07
CA GLU A 94 5.69 -8.69 -5.53
C GLU A 94 4.32 -8.38 -6.15
N LEU A 95 3.24 -8.55 -5.41
CA LEU A 95 1.86 -8.34 -5.87
C LEU A 95 1.33 -6.92 -5.61
N GLY A 96 2.13 -6.03 -4.98
CA GLY A 96 1.72 -4.66 -4.72
C GLY A 96 0.72 -4.52 -3.56
N VAL A 97 0.85 -5.36 -2.52
CA VAL A 97 0.14 -5.20 -1.24
C VAL A 97 0.70 -3.99 -0.51
N ASP A 98 -0.16 -3.24 0.13
CA ASP A 98 0.18 -1.94 0.72
C ASP A 98 0.58 -2.06 2.19
N GLU A 99 0.02 -3.01 2.93
CA GLU A 99 0.29 -3.23 4.35
C GLU A 99 0.03 -4.68 4.76
N TYR A 100 0.75 -5.14 5.81
CA TYR A 100 0.59 -6.45 6.42
C TYR A 100 0.32 -6.31 7.90
N ILE A 101 -0.65 -7.07 8.41
CA ILE A 101 -0.97 -7.14 9.83
C ILE A 101 -1.00 -8.61 10.25
N SER A 102 -0.11 -8.99 11.16
CA SER A 102 -0.06 -10.36 11.67
C SER A 102 -1.19 -10.64 12.65
N LYS A 103 -1.88 -11.76 12.48
CA LYS A 103 -2.85 -12.30 13.45
C LYS A 103 -2.08 -12.99 14.62
N PRO A 104 -2.46 -12.78 15.90
CA PRO A 104 -3.56 -11.94 16.37
C PRO A 104 -3.17 -10.46 16.41
N PHE A 105 -4.09 -9.58 16.05
CA PHE A 105 -3.90 -8.13 16.02
C PHE A 105 -4.88 -7.39 16.96
N SER A 106 -4.53 -6.17 17.31
CA SER A 106 -5.47 -5.26 17.97
C SER A 106 -6.37 -4.58 16.94
N PRO A 107 -7.72 -4.69 17.06
CA PRO A 107 -8.62 -3.97 16.16
C PRO A 107 -8.40 -2.45 16.13
N LYS A 108 -7.97 -1.86 17.26
CA LYS A 108 -7.63 -0.43 17.32
C LYS A 108 -6.41 -0.09 16.45
N ILE A 109 -5.39 -0.96 16.43
CA ILE A 109 -4.21 -0.78 15.58
C ILE A 109 -4.61 -0.91 14.10
N LEU A 110 -5.44 -1.91 13.75
CA LEU A 110 -5.96 -2.07 12.40
C LEU A 110 -6.69 -0.79 11.93
N VAL A 111 -7.59 -0.25 12.75
CA VAL A 111 -8.32 1.00 12.43
C VAL A 111 -7.36 2.17 12.25
N ALA A 112 -6.37 2.33 13.13
CA ALA A 112 -5.39 3.40 13.00
C ALA A 112 -4.61 3.31 11.67
N ARG A 113 -4.27 2.10 11.23
CA ARG A 113 -3.60 1.87 9.93
C ARG A 113 -4.51 2.18 8.75
N VAL A 114 -5.78 1.75 8.81
CA VAL A 114 -6.81 2.10 7.81
C VAL A 114 -6.92 3.62 7.67
N GLN A 115 -7.07 4.33 8.80
CA GLN A 115 -7.16 5.80 8.80
C GLN A 115 -5.90 6.47 8.25
N ALA A 116 -4.71 5.94 8.57
CA ALA A 116 -3.45 6.46 8.06
C ALA A 116 -3.34 6.31 6.54
N ILE A 117 -3.70 5.14 6.00
CA ILE A 117 -3.69 4.88 4.56
C ILE A 117 -4.69 5.80 3.85
N LEU A 118 -5.95 5.86 4.33
CA LEU A 118 -7.00 6.67 3.71
C LEU A 118 -6.73 8.19 3.81
N ARG A 119 -6.12 8.66 4.91
CA ARG A 119 -5.71 10.07 5.04
C ARG A 119 -4.65 10.44 4.01
N ARG A 120 -3.68 9.55 3.77
CA ARG A 120 -2.64 9.75 2.75
C ARG A 120 -3.23 9.76 1.34
N ALA A 121 -4.21 8.90 1.07
CA ALA A 121 -4.92 8.86 -0.21
C ALA A 121 -5.78 10.11 -0.47
N ASN A 122 -6.23 10.81 0.57
CA ASN A 122 -7.13 11.98 0.49
C ASN A 122 -6.44 13.33 0.78
N ALA A 123 -5.11 13.39 0.88
CA ALA A 123 -4.39 14.65 1.10
C ALA A 123 -4.62 15.63 -0.07
N SER A 124 -4.95 16.86 0.29
CA SER A 124 -5.53 17.88 -0.56
C SER A 124 -4.62 18.47 -1.64
N SER A 125 -5.23 19.13 -2.60
CA SER A 125 -4.80 19.62 -3.92
C SER A 125 -3.65 20.65 -3.99
N GLU A 126 -2.89 20.90 -2.92
CA GLU A 126 -1.72 21.81 -2.95
C GLU A 126 -0.37 21.09 -3.12
N ASP A 127 -0.39 19.76 -3.20
CA ASP A 127 0.83 18.97 -3.19
C ASP A 127 1.13 18.31 -4.55
N VAL A 128 1.40 19.13 -5.56
CA VAL A 128 2.12 18.66 -6.74
C VAL A 128 3.62 18.84 -6.50
N LEU A 129 4.36 17.74 -6.40
CA LEU A 129 5.80 17.76 -6.36
C LEU A 129 6.34 17.61 -7.79
N GLU A 130 7.22 18.52 -8.21
CA GLU A 130 7.79 18.50 -9.54
C GLU A 130 9.32 18.58 -9.48
N TYR A 131 10.01 17.54 -9.98
CA TYR A 131 11.47 17.48 -10.08
C TYR A 131 11.92 16.66 -11.28
N GLY A 132 12.75 17.25 -12.13
CA GLY A 132 13.49 16.53 -13.18
C GLY A 132 12.62 15.81 -14.22
N GLY A 133 11.43 16.35 -14.50
CA GLY A 133 10.43 15.74 -15.38
C GLY A 133 9.49 14.75 -14.71
N ILE A 134 9.56 14.63 -13.38
CA ILE A 134 8.61 13.88 -12.57
C ILE A 134 7.61 14.85 -11.98
N GLU A 135 6.33 14.65 -12.24
CA GLU A 135 5.20 15.33 -11.62
C GLU A 135 4.44 14.31 -10.78
N LEU A 136 4.37 14.53 -9.46
CA LEU A 136 3.64 13.69 -8.52
C LEU A 136 2.51 14.49 -7.92
N ASN A 137 1.28 14.10 -8.23
CA ASN A 137 0.07 14.68 -7.66
C ASN A 137 -0.45 13.79 -6.53
N ARG A 138 -0.33 14.27 -5.28
CA ARG A 138 -0.74 13.52 -4.11
C ARG A 138 -2.24 13.32 -4.01
N SER A 139 -3.02 14.34 -4.31
CA SER A 139 -4.48 14.28 -4.20
C SER A 139 -5.10 13.38 -5.27
N ALA A 140 -4.54 13.37 -6.48
CA ALA A 140 -4.97 12.48 -7.55
C ALA A 140 -4.34 11.09 -7.46
N HIS A 141 -3.33 10.90 -6.59
CA HIS A 141 -2.50 9.69 -6.51
C HIS A 141 -1.92 9.29 -7.87
N GLU A 142 -1.44 10.28 -8.60
CA GLU A 142 -0.94 10.14 -9.96
C GLU A 142 0.51 10.58 -10.08
N VAL A 143 1.25 9.88 -10.93
CA VAL A 143 2.62 10.25 -11.29
C VAL A 143 2.73 10.29 -12.81
N VAL A 144 3.30 11.40 -13.29
CA VAL A 144 3.62 11.62 -14.70
C VAL A 144 5.14 11.79 -14.80
N ILE A 145 5.77 11.11 -15.76
CA ILE A 145 7.21 11.24 -16.04
C ILE A 145 7.38 11.61 -17.50
N ASP A 146 8.03 12.75 -17.75
CA ASP A 146 8.26 13.31 -19.09
C ASP A 146 6.96 13.36 -19.95
N GLY A 147 5.80 13.63 -19.31
CA GLY A 147 4.48 13.71 -19.93
C GLY A 147 3.71 12.38 -20.04
N GLU A 148 4.30 11.27 -19.64
CA GLU A 148 3.66 9.95 -19.64
C GLU A 148 3.24 9.53 -18.23
N LYS A 149 1.98 9.12 -18.07
CA LYS A 149 1.47 8.59 -16.79
C LYS A 149 2.06 7.22 -16.51
N ILE A 150 2.68 7.06 -15.33
CA ILE A 150 3.22 5.77 -14.89
C ILE A 150 2.35 5.13 -13.82
N ASP A 151 2.37 3.81 -13.82
CA ASP A 151 1.55 2.99 -12.96
C ASP A 151 2.33 2.51 -11.73
N LEU A 152 2.08 3.16 -10.57
CA LEU A 152 2.69 2.80 -9.29
C LEU A 152 1.64 2.17 -8.37
N SER A 153 2.04 1.14 -7.60
CA SER A 153 1.24 0.71 -6.46
C SER A 153 1.21 1.79 -5.37
N PHE A 154 0.29 1.67 -4.42
CA PHE A 154 0.18 2.64 -3.33
C PHE A 154 1.52 2.85 -2.60
N LYS A 155 2.23 1.77 -2.23
CA LYS A 155 3.53 1.87 -1.55
C LYS A 155 4.67 2.41 -2.43
N GLU A 156 4.67 2.11 -3.71
CA GLU A 156 5.64 2.69 -4.65
C GLU A 156 5.41 4.20 -4.80
N PHE A 157 4.15 4.63 -4.81
CA PHE A 157 3.78 6.04 -4.83
C PHE A 157 4.22 6.75 -3.55
N GLU A 158 3.89 6.22 -2.37
CA GLU A 158 4.29 6.76 -1.07
C GLU A 158 5.82 6.85 -0.93
N LEU A 159 6.53 5.82 -1.42
CA LEU A 159 7.98 5.79 -1.42
C LEU A 159 8.56 6.89 -2.31
N LEU A 160 8.02 7.10 -3.51
CA LEU A 160 8.43 8.17 -4.40
C LEU A 160 8.13 9.54 -3.81
N ALA A 161 6.94 9.73 -3.25
CA ALA A 161 6.53 10.97 -2.60
C ALA A 161 7.50 11.31 -1.45
N TYR A 162 7.81 10.35 -0.60
CA TYR A 162 8.73 10.53 0.51
C TYR A 162 10.16 10.88 0.05
N PHE A 163 10.63 10.26 -1.03
CA PHE A 163 11.91 10.62 -1.63
C PHE A 163 11.93 12.04 -2.19
N MET A 164 10.88 12.45 -2.88
CA MET A 164 10.77 13.80 -3.47
C MET A 164 10.69 14.89 -2.42
N GLU A 165 9.98 14.65 -1.31
CA GLU A 165 9.90 15.56 -0.15
C GLU A 165 11.25 15.74 0.55
N ASN A 166 12.05 14.68 0.58
CA ASN A 166 13.37 14.68 1.21
C ASN A 166 14.49 14.77 0.17
N LYS A 167 14.24 15.53 -0.91
CA LYS A 167 15.22 15.74 -1.96
C LYS A 167 16.56 16.17 -1.36
N ASP A 168 17.64 15.59 -1.90
CA ASP A 168 19.03 15.83 -1.52
C ASP A 168 19.41 15.35 -0.09
N ILE A 169 18.50 14.72 0.64
CA ILE A 169 18.73 14.14 1.97
C ILE A 169 18.98 12.64 1.85
N ALA A 170 20.05 12.16 2.49
CA ALA A 170 20.29 10.72 2.62
C ALA A 170 19.35 10.13 3.70
N LEU A 171 18.55 9.17 3.31
CA LEU A 171 17.57 8.48 4.17
C LEU A 171 18.06 7.07 4.48
N SER A 172 18.09 6.70 5.77
CA SER A 172 18.36 5.32 6.15
C SER A 172 17.19 4.41 5.75
N ARG A 173 17.48 3.11 5.54
CA ARG A 173 16.43 2.10 5.28
C ARG A 173 15.37 2.08 6.37
N GLU A 174 15.80 2.16 7.60
CA GLU A 174 14.93 2.18 8.77
C GLU A 174 14.01 3.41 8.80
N ARG A 175 14.56 4.60 8.46
CA ARG A 175 13.78 5.83 8.36
C ARG A 175 12.74 5.77 7.24
N ILE A 176 13.10 5.20 6.08
CA ILE A 176 12.18 4.98 4.96
C ILE A 176 11.09 3.99 5.38
N LEU A 177 11.47 2.89 6.01
CA LEU A 177 10.55 1.86 6.48
C LEU A 177 9.52 2.47 7.44
N ASN A 178 9.98 3.15 8.48
CA ASN A 178 9.13 3.74 9.50
C ASN A 178 8.18 4.82 8.95
N HIS A 179 8.56 5.52 7.88
CA HIS A 179 7.71 6.56 7.29
C HIS A 179 6.68 5.97 6.32
N VAL A 180 7.07 5.05 5.46
CA VAL A 180 6.23 4.51 4.39
C VAL A 180 5.40 3.31 4.88
N TRP A 181 5.90 2.54 5.88
CA TRP A 181 5.25 1.32 6.41
C TRP A 181 4.80 1.40 7.86
N ASP A 182 5.04 2.50 8.55
CA ASP A 182 4.82 2.73 9.99
C ASP A 182 5.77 2.00 10.96
N TYR A 183 5.83 2.53 12.21
CA TYR A 183 6.78 2.15 13.27
C TYR A 183 6.64 0.69 13.75
N ASP A 184 5.50 0.05 13.52
CA ASP A 184 5.22 -1.32 13.96
C ASP A 184 5.42 -2.38 12.85
N TYR A 185 6.07 -2.01 11.76
CA TYR A 185 6.42 -2.97 10.73
C TYR A 185 7.60 -3.83 11.19
N PHE A 186 7.33 -5.11 11.49
CA PHE A 186 8.32 -6.08 11.97
C PHE A 186 9.15 -6.74 10.85
N GLY A 187 9.05 -6.28 9.62
CA GLY A 187 9.81 -6.82 8.49
C GLY A 187 11.25 -6.33 8.43
N ASP A 188 12.10 -7.08 7.70
CA ASP A 188 13.51 -6.71 7.48
C ASP A 188 13.61 -5.41 6.66
N ALA A 189 14.45 -4.47 7.11
CA ALA A 189 14.75 -3.24 6.39
C ALA A 189 15.27 -3.48 4.94
N ARG A 190 15.70 -4.68 4.60
CA ARG A 190 16.05 -5.10 3.24
C ARG A 190 14.85 -5.16 2.29
N THR A 191 13.64 -5.21 2.80
CA THR A 191 12.42 -5.14 1.99
C THR A 191 12.36 -3.86 1.15
N ILE A 192 12.91 -2.75 1.69
CA ILE A 192 13.04 -1.47 0.98
C ILE A 192 13.82 -1.63 -0.34
N ASP A 193 14.86 -2.46 -0.36
CA ASP A 193 15.70 -2.63 -1.54
C ASP A 193 14.90 -3.19 -2.73
N THR A 194 13.93 -4.07 -2.46
CA THR A 194 13.02 -4.62 -3.48
C THR A 194 12.08 -3.56 -4.03
N HIS A 195 11.50 -2.73 -3.15
CA HIS A 195 10.60 -1.64 -3.57
C HIS A 195 11.34 -0.56 -4.35
N VAL A 196 12.54 -0.18 -3.91
CA VAL A 196 13.39 0.77 -4.63
C VAL A 196 13.76 0.24 -6.01
N LYS A 197 14.09 -1.06 -6.13
CA LYS A 197 14.40 -1.68 -7.43
C LYS A 197 13.19 -1.62 -8.37
N LYS A 198 11.99 -1.97 -7.89
CA LYS A 198 10.75 -1.89 -8.68
C LYS A 198 10.43 -0.46 -9.10
N LEU A 199 10.49 0.47 -8.14
CA LEU A 199 10.24 1.89 -8.39
C LEU A 199 11.20 2.44 -9.46
N ARG A 200 12.50 2.19 -9.34
CA ARG A 200 13.49 2.59 -10.35
C ARG A 200 13.15 2.06 -11.75
N ASN A 201 12.74 0.80 -11.85
CA ASN A 201 12.38 0.19 -13.13
C ASN A 201 11.15 0.88 -13.75
N LYS A 202 10.13 1.18 -12.93
CA LYS A 202 8.91 1.87 -13.40
C LYS A 202 9.17 3.32 -13.79
N MET A 203 10.09 4.00 -13.11
CA MET A 203 10.49 5.38 -13.44
C MET A 203 11.36 5.48 -14.70
N GLY A 204 11.80 4.36 -15.27
CA GLY A 204 12.64 4.33 -16.45
C GLY A 204 14.11 4.70 -16.20
N GLU A 205 14.94 4.61 -17.23
CA GLU A 205 16.40 4.75 -17.10
C GLU A 205 16.85 6.13 -16.61
N LYS A 206 16.18 7.18 -17.02
CA LYS A 206 16.53 8.58 -16.67
C LYS A 206 16.14 8.85 -15.21
N CYS A 207 14.87 8.79 -14.91
CA CYS A 207 14.34 9.20 -13.60
C CYS A 207 14.63 8.16 -12.50
N GLY A 208 14.75 6.89 -12.82
CA GLY A 208 15.19 5.86 -11.87
C GLY A 208 16.59 6.10 -11.30
N LYS A 209 17.46 6.80 -12.03
CA LYS A 209 18.81 7.19 -11.56
C LYS A 209 18.79 8.29 -10.50
N TYR A 210 17.68 9.03 -10.36
CA TYR A 210 17.54 10.06 -9.31
C TYR A 210 17.50 9.44 -7.90
N ILE A 211 17.04 8.21 -7.76
CA ILE A 211 17.14 7.49 -6.49
C ILE A 211 18.52 6.83 -6.42
N LYS A 212 19.46 7.44 -5.70
CA LYS A 212 20.84 6.96 -5.55
C LYS A 212 20.97 6.04 -4.32
N THR A 213 21.77 4.98 -4.44
CA THR A 213 22.12 4.13 -3.30
C THR A 213 23.29 4.74 -2.54
N ILE A 214 23.10 4.95 -1.23
CA ILE A 214 24.16 5.37 -0.32
C ILE A 214 24.62 4.13 0.47
N TRP A 215 25.77 3.61 0.11
CA TRP A 215 26.30 2.36 0.68
C TRP A 215 26.39 2.43 2.21
N GLY A 216 25.95 1.39 2.88
CA GLY A 216 25.95 1.31 4.35
C GLY A 216 24.86 2.14 5.04
N MET A 217 24.11 3.00 4.33
CA MET A 217 23.08 3.87 4.91
C MET A 217 21.70 3.56 4.34
N GLY A 218 21.49 3.78 3.05
CA GLY A 218 20.17 3.66 2.42
C GLY A 218 20.11 4.32 1.07
N TYR A 219 19.24 5.33 0.91
CA TYR A 219 18.95 5.94 -0.38
C TYR A 219 18.84 7.47 -0.30
N LYS A 220 19.06 8.12 -1.42
CA LYS A 220 18.92 9.57 -1.59
C LYS A 220 18.25 9.86 -2.93
N PHE A 221 17.28 10.76 -2.95
CA PHE A 221 16.72 11.30 -4.19
C PHE A 221 17.48 12.58 -4.57
N GLU A 222 18.08 12.56 -5.75
CA GLU A 222 18.91 13.66 -6.25
C GLU A 222 18.74 13.79 -7.75
N VAL A 223 18.19 14.91 -8.18
CA VAL A 223 18.03 15.26 -9.59
C VAL A 223 19.33 15.90 -10.08
N SER A 224 19.98 15.26 -11.00
CA SER A 224 21.26 15.71 -11.62
C SER A 224 21.03 16.27 -12.99
#